data_4cf0e2be15b8e60f75ec09269f343839
#
_entry.id   4cf0e2be15b8e60f75ec09269f343839
#
_cell.length_a   1.000
_cell.length_b   1.000
_cell.length_c   1.000
_cell.angle_alpha   90.00
_cell.angle_beta   90.00
_cell.angle_gamma   90.00
#
_symmetry.space_group_name_H-M   'P 1'
#
loop_
_entity.id
_entity.type
_entity.pdbx_description
1 polymer ?
#
loop_
_entity_poly.entity_id
_entity_poly.type
_entity_poly.pdbx_seq_one_letter_code
_entity_poly.pdbx_strand_id
1 'polypeptide(L)'
;MRIAQRQIALVTDNCPIHPQPTAPPMDYNGPTSPVLTHITLIYLPPNTTSFLQPLDAGIIASFKTAYRRRYAQFMVEQFNSFGQLPAKLDILQAIYLIADSWDSVTQETITHCWRKAGITGQTEALVDEGGIR
;
A
#
# COMPACT_ATOMS: atom_id res chain seq x y z
N MET A 1 -2.63 -20.56 9.53
CA MET A 1 -1.44 -20.03 8.83
C MET A 1 -0.35 -19.82 9.88
N ARG A 2 0.72 -20.61 9.86
CA ARG A 2 1.88 -20.37 10.74
C ARG A 2 2.61 -19.15 10.19
N ILE A 3 2.45 -18.01 10.84
CA ILE A 3 3.25 -16.83 10.55
C ILE A 3 4.68 -17.16 10.92
N ALA A 4 5.58 -17.21 9.93
CA ALA A 4 7.00 -17.26 10.20
C ALA A 4 7.34 -16.16 11.21
N GLN A 5 8.21 -16.45 12.19
CA GLN A 5 8.66 -15.47 13.21
C GLN A 5 9.49 -14.35 12.53
N ARG A 6 8.84 -13.53 11.71
CA ARG A 6 9.47 -12.40 11.03
C ARG A 6 9.15 -11.11 11.78
N GLN A 7 10.17 -10.33 12.01
CA GLN A 7 9.99 -8.93 12.44
C GLN A 7 9.54 -8.10 11.23
N ILE A 8 8.47 -7.36 11.39
CA ILE A 8 7.87 -6.53 10.34
C ILE A 8 7.87 -5.08 10.81
N ALA A 9 8.36 -4.18 9.99
CA ALA A 9 8.17 -2.75 10.17
C ALA A 9 6.93 -2.30 9.38
N LEU A 10 5.94 -1.74 10.07
CA LEU A 10 4.78 -1.11 9.45
C LEU A 10 4.98 0.39 9.44
N VAL A 11 5.23 0.93 8.26
CA VAL A 11 5.42 2.38 8.05
C VAL A 11 4.07 3.01 7.78
N THR A 12 3.71 4.01 8.55
CA THR A 12 2.45 4.75 8.42
C THR A 12 2.69 6.26 8.48
N ASP A 13 1.77 7.03 7.94
CA ASP A 13 1.81 8.48 8.06
C ASP A 13 1.49 8.94 9.49
N ASN A 14 1.76 10.21 9.78
CA ASN A 14 1.46 10.82 11.07
C ASN A 14 0.08 11.51 11.07
N CYS A 15 -0.93 10.83 10.52
CA CYS A 15 -2.29 11.32 10.58
C CYS A 15 -2.81 11.27 12.03
N PRO A 16 -3.46 12.32 12.55
CA PRO A 16 -4.00 12.33 13.92
C PRO A 16 -5.04 11.24 14.22
N ILE A 17 -5.63 10.66 13.18
CA ILE A 17 -6.61 9.56 13.31
C ILE A 17 -5.91 8.22 13.58
N HIS A 18 -4.62 8.09 13.22
CA HIS A 18 -3.86 6.87 13.50
C HIS A 18 -3.57 6.79 15.00
N PRO A 19 -4.02 5.71 15.67
CA PRO A 19 -3.78 5.57 17.10
C PRO A 19 -2.27 5.54 17.37
N GLN A 20 -1.81 6.50 18.14
CA GLN A 20 -0.46 6.47 18.68
C GLN A 20 -0.34 5.27 19.62
N PRO A 21 0.83 4.63 19.76
CA PRO A 21 1.03 3.48 20.65
C PRO A 21 0.98 3.86 22.14
N THR A 22 0.34 4.97 22.50
CA THR A 22 0.12 5.40 23.86
C THR A 22 -1.00 4.58 24.49
N ALA A 23 -0.91 4.37 25.79
CA ALA A 23 -1.96 3.73 26.57
C ALA A 23 -3.31 4.38 26.27
N PRO A 24 -4.38 3.58 26.14
CA PRO A 24 -5.72 4.12 25.94
C PRO A 24 -6.08 5.08 27.09
N PRO A 25 -6.95 6.08 26.83
CA PRO A 25 -7.46 6.97 27.88
C PRO A 25 -7.99 6.18 29.08
N MET A 26 -7.89 6.75 30.29
CA MET A 26 -8.30 6.06 31.55
C MET A 26 -9.77 5.64 31.58
N ASP A 27 -10.61 6.23 30.75
CA ASP A 27 -12.05 5.96 30.60
C ASP A 27 -12.39 5.04 29.42
N TYR A 28 -11.37 4.48 28.75
CA TYR A 28 -11.57 3.58 27.61
C TYR A 28 -12.01 2.20 28.07
N ASN A 29 -13.28 1.87 27.83
CA ASN A 29 -13.90 0.57 28.12
C ASN A 29 -13.99 -0.37 26.89
N GLY A 30 -13.30 -0.05 25.81
CA GLY A 30 -13.25 -0.88 24.60
C GLY A 30 -12.31 -2.09 24.73
N PRO A 31 -12.29 -2.98 23.73
CA PRO A 31 -11.37 -4.12 23.73
C PRO A 31 -9.92 -3.63 23.74
N THR A 32 -9.12 -4.23 24.62
CA THR A 32 -7.68 -3.97 24.69
C THR A 32 -7.02 -4.25 23.35
N SER A 33 -6.24 -3.30 22.84
CA SER A 33 -5.47 -3.51 21.63
C SER A 33 -4.51 -4.69 21.80
N PRO A 34 -4.42 -5.61 20.83
CA PRO A 34 -3.48 -6.72 20.91
C PRO A 34 -2.06 -6.21 21.01
N VAL A 35 -1.26 -6.81 21.89
CA VAL A 35 0.17 -6.49 21.99
C VAL A 35 0.86 -6.96 20.71
N LEU A 36 1.44 -6.05 19.96
CA LEU A 36 2.19 -6.36 18.74
C LEU A 36 3.59 -6.85 19.13
N THR A 37 3.83 -8.15 19.01
CA THR A 37 5.13 -8.75 19.39
C THR A 37 6.14 -8.81 18.25
N HIS A 38 5.67 -8.79 17.01
CA HIS A 38 6.50 -8.96 15.81
C HIS A 38 6.35 -7.81 14.80
N ILE A 39 5.58 -6.79 15.17
CA ILE A 39 5.33 -5.63 14.30
C ILE A 39 5.81 -4.39 15.04
N THR A 40 6.70 -3.64 14.39
CA THR A 40 7.15 -2.32 14.85
C THR A 40 6.43 -1.27 14.02
N LEU A 41 5.68 -0.38 14.68
CA LEU A 41 5.07 0.77 14.01
C LEU A 41 6.09 1.90 13.88
N ILE A 42 6.23 2.41 12.65
CA ILE A 42 7.11 3.53 12.35
C ILE A 42 6.25 4.64 11.77
N TYR A 43 6.14 5.75 12.50
CA TYR A 43 5.42 6.92 12.02
C TYR A 43 6.35 7.84 11.24
N LEU A 44 5.92 8.21 10.03
CA LEU A 44 6.65 9.18 9.22
C LEU A 44 6.54 10.58 9.85
N PRO A 45 7.56 11.44 9.69
CA PRO A 45 7.49 12.81 10.16
C PRO A 45 6.29 13.56 9.59
N PRO A 46 5.73 14.55 10.28
CA PRO A 46 4.62 15.36 9.77
C PRO A 46 4.97 16.01 8.43
N ASN A 47 3.97 16.10 7.54
CA ASN A 47 4.07 16.74 6.21
C ASN A 47 5.08 16.08 5.25
N THR A 48 5.45 14.81 5.46
CA THR A 48 6.40 14.09 4.59
C THR A 48 5.73 13.01 3.74
N THR A 49 4.41 12.82 3.85
CA THR A 49 3.64 11.79 3.17
C THR A 49 3.91 11.72 1.66
N SER A 50 3.95 12.88 0.98
CA SER A 50 4.18 12.94 -0.46
C SER A 50 5.61 12.52 -0.90
N PHE A 51 6.57 12.52 0.02
CA PHE A 51 7.97 12.22 -0.28
C PHE A 51 8.43 10.88 0.26
N LEU A 52 7.98 10.52 1.46
CA LEU A 52 8.49 9.37 2.20
C LEU A 52 7.52 8.19 2.24
N GLN A 53 6.27 8.34 1.78
CA GLN A 53 5.31 7.26 1.78
C GLN A 53 5.36 6.49 0.46
N PRO A 54 5.81 5.22 0.45
CA PRO A 54 5.92 4.42 -0.77
C PRO A 54 4.60 4.28 -1.53
N LEU A 55 3.47 4.23 -0.82
CA LEU A 55 2.14 4.14 -1.41
C LEU A 55 1.85 5.35 -2.31
N ASP A 56 2.16 6.57 -1.84
CA ASP A 56 1.96 7.80 -2.60
C ASP A 56 3.04 8.02 -3.66
N ALA A 57 4.21 7.39 -3.51
CA ALA A 57 5.30 7.46 -4.50
C ALA A 57 4.94 6.87 -5.87
N GLY A 58 3.85 6.08 -5.96
CA GLY A 58 3.36 5.53 -7.23
C GLY A 58 2.49 4.28 -7.13
N ILE A 59 2.48 3.56 -6.01
CA ILE A 59 1.70 2.32 -5.85
C ILE A 59 0.20 2.60 -6.02
N ILE A 60 -0.33 3.63 -5.32
CA ILE A 60 -1.73 4.04 -5.44
C ILE A 60 -2.06 4.52 -6.86
N ALA A 61 -1.16 5.22 -7.51
CA ALA A 61 -1.36 5.68 -8.88
C ALA A 61 -1.47 4.51 -9.87
N SER A 62 -0.61 3.50 -9.73
CA SER A 62 -0.65 2.26 -10.52
C SER A 62 -1.96 1.51 -10.30
N PHE A 63 -2.35 1.30 -9.05
CA PHE A 63 -3.63 0.68 -8.68
C PHE A 63 -4.82 1.43 -9.29
N LYS A 64 -4.90 2.76 -9.11
CA LYS A 64 -6.00 3.58 -9.65
C LYS A 64 -6.07 3.51 -11.17
N THR A 65 -4.93 3.45 -11.86
CA THR A 65 -4.88 3.30 -13.32
C THR A 65 -5.43 1.94 -13.75
N ALA A 66 -5.03 0.87 -13.08
CA ALA A 66 -5.53 -0.47 -13.34
C ALA A 66 -7.04 -0.58 -13.08
N TYR A 67 -7.52 0.00 -11.97
CA TYR A 67 -8.95 0.02 -11.64
C TYR A 67 -9.77 0.77 -12.71
N ARG A 68 -9.35 1.98 -13.09
CA ARG A 68 -10.04 2.77 -14.12
C ARG A 68 -10.12 2.04 -15.46
N ARG A 69 -9.04 1.38 -15.84
CA ARG A 69 -9.01 0.57 -17.08
C ARG A 69 -10.02 -0.57 -17.03
N ARG A 70 -10.04 -1.36 -15.95
CA ARG A 70 -10.99 -2.47 -15.77
C ARG A 70 -12.43 -1.99 -15.68
N TYR A 71 -12.66 -0.90 -14.97
CA TYR A 71 -13.98 -0.28 -14.90
C TYR A 71 -14.48 0.15 -16.27
N ALA A 72 -13.65 0.79 -17.08
CA ALA A 72 -14.00 1.17 -18.45
C ALA A 72 -14.30 -0.05 -19.33
N GLN A 73 -13.51 -1.11 -19.23
CA GLN A 73 -13.78 -2.37 -19.93
C GLN A 73 -15.13 -2.97 -19.53
N PHE A 74 -15.39 -3.05 -18.24
CA PHE A 74 -16.67 -3.51 -17.72
C PHE A 74 -17.85 -2.69 -18.30
N MET A 75 -17.74 -1.36 -18.32
CA MET A 75 -18.78 -0.48 -18.86
C MET A 75 -19.02 -0.74 -20.36
N VAL A 76 -17.96 -0.94 -21.14
CA VAL A 76 -18.07 -1.27 -22.59
C VAL A 76 -18.73 -2.62 -22.79
N GLU A 77 -18.36 -3.64 -22.02
CA GLU A 77 -18.96 -4.97 -22.08
C GLU A 77 -20.46 -4.95 -21.75
N GLN A 78 -20.84 -4.19 -20.71
CA GLN A 78 -22.25 -4.01 -20.36
C GLN A 78 -23.03 -3.31 -21.45
N PHE A 79 -22.47 -2.25 -22.04
CA PHE A 79 -23.12 -1.56 -23.15
C PHE A 79 -23.30 -2.47 -24.37
N ASN A 80 -22.27 -3.23 -24.75
CA ASN A 80 -22.32 -4.16 -25.87
C ASN A 80 -23.33 -5.31 -25.65
N SER A 81 -23.49 -5.74 -24.40
CA SER A 81 -24.38 -6.87 -24.06
C SER A 81 -25.84 -6.44 -23.92
N PHE A 82 -26.12 -5.27 -23.41
CA PHE A 82 -27.47 -4.83 -23.04
C PHE A 82 -27.93 -3.57 -23.78
N GLY A 83 -27.09 -2.93 -24.58
CA GLY A 83 -27.41 -1.70 -25.31
C GLY A 83 -27.56 -0.46 -24.43
N GLN A 84 -27.28 -0.56 -23.14
CA GLN A 84 -27.37 0.54 -22.18
C GLN A 84 -26.30 0.42 -21.10
N LEU A 85 -25.87 1.53 -20.55
CA LEU A 85 -24.95 1.53 -19.42
C LEU A 85 -25.68 1.14 -18.13
N PRO A 86 -25.05 0.34 -17.23
CA PRO A 86 -25.63 0.04 -15.94
C PRO A 86 -25.77 1.33 -15.11
N ALA A 87 -26.88 1.47 -14.42
CA ALA A 87 -27.13 2.65 -13.58
C ALA A 87 -26.12 2.77 -12.43
N LYS A 88 -25.67 1.64 -11.90
CA LYS A 88 -24.68 1.57 -10.80
C LYS A 88 -23.86 0.30 -10.92
N LEU A 89 -22.60 0.38 -10.55
CA LEU A 89 -21.77 -0.78 -10.32
C LEU A 89 -22.25 -1.50 -9.06
N ASP A 90 -22.47 -2.80 -9.11
CA ASP A 90 -22.76 -3.61 -7.93
C ASP A 90 -21.54 -3.67 -7.01
N ILE A 91 -21.78 -3.71 -5.69
CA ILE A 91 -20.73 -3.72 -4.67
C ILE A 91 -19.81 -4.93 -4.84
N LEU A 92 -20.37 -6.10 -5.13
CA LEU A 92 -19.58 -7.32 -5.33
C LEU A 92 -18.66 -7.19 -6.56
N GLN A 93 -19.18 -6.67 -7.66
CA GLN A 93 -18.40 -6.40 -8.87
C GLN A 93 -17.30 -5.37 -8.59
N ALA A 94 -17.60 -4.33 -7.81
CA ALA A 94 -16.60 -3.34 -7.39
C ALA A 94 -15.47 -3.99 -6.58
N ILE A 95 -15.79 -4.92 -5.66
CA ILE A 95 -14.80 -5.66 -4.86
C ILE A 95 -13.89 -6.49 -5.77
N TYR A 96 -14.44 -7.20 -6.76
CA TYR A 96 -13.62 -7.96 -7.71
C TYR A 96 -12.73 -7.05 -8.54
N LEU A 97 -13.25 -5.94 -9.06
CA LEU A 97 -12.43 -4.98 -9.82
C LEU A 97 -11.29 -4.39 -8.98
N ILE A 98 -11.53 -4.16 -7.68
CA ILE A 98 -10.51 -3.70 -6.73
C ILE A 98 -9.45 -4.77 -6.52
N ALA A 99 -9.85 -6.00 -6.22
CA ALA A 99 -8.94 -7.12 -5.99
C ALA A 99 -8.03 -7.37 -7.20
N ASP A 100 -8.63 -7.53 -8.39
CA ASP A 100 -7.87 -7.74 -9.64
C ASP A 100 -6.94 -6.58 -9.98
N SER A 101 -7.35 -5.36 -9.61
CA SER A 101 -6.52 -4.17 -9.84
C SER A 101 -5.34 -4.12 -8.91
N TRP A 102 -5.53 -4.53 -7.66
CA TRP A 102 -4.46 -4.64 -6.70
C TRP A 102 -3.46 -5.73 -7.09
N ASP A 103 -3.94 -6.90 -7.48
CA ASP A 103 -3.09 -8.02 -7.92
C ASP A 103 -2.27 -7.71 -9.17
N SER A 104 -2.70 -6.71 -9.97
CA SER A 104 -1.93 -6.25 -11.13
C SER A 104 -0.82 -5.26 -10.81
N VAL A 105 -0.72 -4.79 -9.56
CA VAL A 105 0.42 -3.97 -9.14
C VAL A 105 1.64 -4.86 -8.99
N THR A 106 2.63 -4.65 -9.86
CA THR A 106 3.80 -5.53 -9.94
C THR A 106 4.76 -5.32 -8.77
N GLN A 107 5.48 -6.38 -8.41
CA GLN A 107 6.54 -6.32 -7.40
C GLN A 107 7.61 -5.27 -7.76
N GLU A 108 7.89 -5.10 -9.05
CA GLU A 108 8.83 -4.10 -9.55
C GLU A 108 8.35 -2.68 -9.22
N THR A 109 7.06 -2.38 -9.48
CA THR A 109 6.44 -1.11 -9.13
C THR A 109 6.58 -0.83 -7.64
N ILE A 110 6.28 -1.81 -6.79
CA ILE A 110 6.39 -1.70 -5.33
C ILE A 110 7.84 -1.40 -4.95
N THR A 111 8.79 -2.19 -5.42
CA THR A 111 10.22 -2.02 -5.13
C THR A 111 10.72 -0.64 -5.55
N HIS A 112 10.32 -0.18 -6.73
CA HIS A 112 10.70 1.14 -7.23
C HIS A 112 10.16 2.26 -6.34
N CYS A 113 8.90 2.15 -5.88
CA CYS A 113 8.30 3.15 -4.99
C CYS A 113 8.97 3.20 -3.61
N TRP A 114 9.36 2.05 -3.05
CA TRP A 114 10.12 1.98 -1.81
C TRP A 114 11.50 2.63 -1.95
N ARG A 115 12.19 2.36 -3.06
CA ARG A 115 13.48 2.98 -3.37
C ARG A 115 13.34 4.50 -3.55
N LYS A 116 12.31 4.93 -4.28
CA LYS A 116 12.02 6.35 -4.50
C LYS A 116 11.73 7.09 -3.18
N ALA A 117 11.05 6.43 -2.24
CA ALA A 117 10.79 6.96 -0.90
C ALA A 117 12.05 6.97 0.00
N GLY A 118 13.18 6.41 -0.46
CA GLY A 118 14.44 6.39 0.29
C GLY A 118 14.45 5.47 1.51
N ILE A 119 13.45 4.60 1.67
CA ILE A 119 13.31 3.73 2.85
C ILE A 119 14.14 2.45 2.71
N THR A 120 14.25 1.93 1.49
CA THR A 120 15.18 0.82 1.19
C THR A 120 16.53 1.42 0.85
N GLY A 121 17.56 1.09 1.64
CA GLY A 121 18.93 1.50 1.36
C GLY A 121 19.31 1.14 -0.08
N GLN A 122 19.99 2.03 -0.76
CA GLN A 122 20.73 1.65 -1.95
C GLN A 122 21.70 0.57 -1.49
N THR A 123 21.62 -0.61 -2.06
CA THR A 123 22.75 -1.52 -2.04
C THR A 123 23.80 -0.82 -2.86
N GLU A 124 24.69 -0.09 -2.19
CA GLU A 124 25.95 0.33 -2.83
C GLU A 124 26.55 -0.96 -3.34
N ALA A 125 26.52 -1.15 -4.65
CA ALA A 125 27.44 -2.08 -5.28
C ALA A 125 28.82 -1.61 -4.80
N LEU A 126 29.43 -2.40 -3.92
CA LEU A 126 30.84 -2.28 -3.63
C LEU A 126 31.53 -2.36 -4.98
N VAL A 127 31.87 -1.20 -5.52
CA VAL A 127 32.81 -1.12 -6.63
C VAL A 127 34.10 -1.60 -6.01
N ASP A 128 34.44 -2.84 -6.32
CA ASP A 128 35.75 -3.39 -6.03
C ASP A 128 36.77 -2.55 -6.85
N GLU A 129 37.27 -1.49 -6.21
CA GLU A 129 38.47 -0.82 -6.66
C GLU A 129 39.68 -1.70 -6.29
N GLY A 130 39.74 -2.85 -6.94
CA GLY A 130 40.82 -3.81 -6.84
C GLY A 130 41.86 -3.61 -7.93
N GLY A 131 42.90 -2.80 -7.62
CA GLY A 131 44.23 -3.16 -8.02
C GLY A 131 44.79 -2.57 -9.32
N ILE A 132 45.39 -1.44 -9.17
CA ILE A 132 46.55 -1.02 -9.94
C ILE A 132 47.65 -2.09 -9.82
N ARG A 133 48.10 -2.61 -10.94
CA ARG A 133 49.52 -2.81 -11.30
C ARG A 133 49.67 -2.94 -12.80
#